data_e9d5bc1605967d3d892ed39f9658b397
#
_entry.id   e9d5bc1605967d3d892ed39f9658b397
#
_cell.length_a   1.000
_cell.length_b   1.000
_cell.length_c   1.000
_cell.angle_alpha   90.00
_cell.angle_beta   90.00
_cell.angle_gamma   90.00
#
_symmetry.space_group_name_H-M   'P 1'
#
loop_
_entity.id
_entity.type
_entity.pdbx_description
1 polymer ?
#
loop_
_entity_poly.entity_id
_entity_poly.type
_entity_poly.pdbx_seq_one_letter_code
_entity_poly.pdbx_strand_id
1 'polypeptide(L)'
;YDEDKWELYHVAEDYSEKHDVADKYPEKVKELEEEWLVQAGKYGVFPLLSGDFHAYRDQLFEVFTSISFPEHNKTYRHIRYAYDIPQDLSLGNRTHTFTAILNRKDIAEKGVLISKGDRFGGITLYVKDNRVKYVYNVDADTYYVLTSKDELPLGEVKVQLTFNVTGKEKATAQLFIN
;
A
#
# COMPACT_ATOMS: atom_id res chain seq x y z
N TYR A 1 -16.38 -3.80 -13.57
CA TYR A 1 -16.80 -2.51 -14.19
C TYR A 1 -17.80 -2.70 -15.34
N ASP A 2 -17.82 -3.85 -15.96
CA ASP A 2 -18.82 -4.13 -17.02
C ASP A 2 -20.25 -4.26 -16.48
N GLU A 3 -20.43 -4.21 -15.17
CA GLU A 3 -21.74 -4.28 -14.49
C GLU A 3 -22.13 -2.99 -13.75
N ASP A 4 -21.28 -1.97 -13.74
CA ASP A 4 -21.59 -0.70 -13.10
C ASP A 4 -22.70 0.02 -13.86
N LYS A 5 -23.75 0.44 -13.14
CA LYS A 5 -24.88 1.17 -13.68
C LYS A 5 -24.91 2.57 -13.10
N TRP A 6 -25.33 3.52 -13.91
CA TRP A 6 -25.63 4.85 -13.43
C TRP A 6 -26.89 4.83 -12.55
N GLU A 7 -26.76 5.45 -11.40
CA GLU A 7 -27.89 5.72 -10.50
C GLU A 7 -28.30 7.18 -10.63
N LEU A 8 -29.59 7.46 -10.49
CA LEU A 8 -30.16 8.80 -10.58
C LEU A 8 -31.00 9.12 -9.35
N TYR A 9 -30.73 10.27 -8.74
CA TYR A 9 -31.44 10.71 -7.55
C TYR A 9 -32.03 12.10 -7.72
N HIS A 10 -33.27 12.30 -7.24
CA HIS A 10 -33.87 13.61 -7.18
C HIS A 10 -33.56 14.32 -5.88
N VAL A 11 -32.39 14.91 -5.79
CA VAL A 11 -31.77 15.41 -4.55
C VAL A 11 -32.64 16.43 -3.78
N ALA A 12 -33.50 17.19 -4.50
CA ALA A 12 -34.42 18.15 -3.85
C ALA A 12 -35.53 17.47 -3.04
N GLU A 13 -35.93 16.25 -3.40
CA GLU A 13 -36.98 15.47 -2.73
C GLU A 13 -36.42 14.31 -1.93
N ASP A 14 -35.24 13.81 -2.31
CA ASP A 14 -34.52 12.71 -1.68
C ASP A 14 -33.05 13.07 -1.42
N TYR A 15 -32.83 13.95 -0.46
CA TYR A 15 -31.50 14.43 -0.09
C TYR A 15 -30.57 13.32 0.37
N SER A 16 -31.11 12.21 0.87
CA SER A 16 -30.34 11.05 1.37
C SER A 16 -29.98 10.06 0.28
N GLU A 17 -30.37 10.31 -1.00
CA GLU A 17 -30.11 9.44 -2.14
C GLU A 17 -30.52 7.99 -1.88
N LYS A 18 -31.70 7.82 -1.26
CA LYS A 18 -32.20 6.52 -0.84
C LYS A 18 -32.96 5.79 -1.96
N HIS A 19 -33.54 6.54 -2.89
CA HIS A 19 -34.42 5.99 -3.91
C HIS A 19 -33.86 6.31 -5.31
N ASP A 20 -33.17 5.32 -5.88
CA ASP A 20 -32.73 5.40 -7.28
C ASP A 20 -33.93 5.45 -8.22
N VAL A 21 -33.95 6.47 -9.07
CA VAL A 21 -35.00 6.70 -10.07
C VAL A 21 -34.48 6.55 -11.50
N ALA A 22 -33.32 5.98 -11.72
CA ALA A 22 -32.68 5.80 -13.03
C ALA A 22 -33.62 5.06 -14.01
N ASP A 23 -34.23 3.97 -13.56
CA ASP A 23 -35.16 3.18 -14.39
C ASP A 23 -36.42 3.96 -14.77
N LYS A 24 -36.81 4.95 -13.96
CA LYS A 24 -38.00 5.79 -14.22
C LYS A 24 -37.69 6.91 -15.19
N TYR A 25 -36.46 7.37 -15.27
CA TYR A 25 -36.05 8.51 -16.10
C TYR A 25 -34.80 8.20 -16.94
N PRO A 26 -34.82 7.18 -17.80
CA PRO A 26 -33.66 6.73 -18.57
C PRO A 26 -33.09 7.80 -19.50
N GLU A 27 -33.93 8.66 -20.05
CA GLU A 27 -33.48 9.76 -20.93
C GLU A 27 -32.69 10.82 -20.14
N LYS A 28 -33.05 11.02 -18.85
CA LYS A 28 -32.30 11.94 -17.97
C LYS A 28 -30.97 11.39 -17.57
N VAL A 29 -30.90 10.09 -17.35
CA VAL A 29 -29.60 9.39 -17.10
C VAL A 29 -28.67 9.61 -18.29
N LYS A 30 -29.15 9.34 -19.48
CA LYS A 30 -28.39 9.52 -20.73
C LYS A 30 -27.92 10.96 -20.94
N GLU A 31 -28.81 11.94 -20.74
CA GLU A 31 -28.47 13.35 -20.82
C GLU A 31 -27.33 13.74 -19.88
N LEU A 32 -27.41 13.30 -18.62
CA LEU A 32 -26.41 13.61 -17.61
C LEU A 32 -25.09 12.85 -17.83
N GLU A 33 -25.14 11.64 -18.33
CA GLU A 33 -23.96 10.87 -18.73
C GLU A 33 -23.20 11.57 -19.87
N GLU A 34 -23.93 12.03 -20.93
CA GLU A 34 -23.32 12.77 -22.04
C GLU A 34 -22.68 14.09 -21.54
N GLU A 35 -23.35 14.83 -20.68
CA GLU A 35 -22.80 16.06 -20.09
C GLU A 35 -21.58 15.77 -19.22
N TRP A 36 -21.65 14.70 -18.41
CA TRP A 36 -20.52 14.28 -17.60
C TRP A 36 -19.28 13.94 -18.45
N LEU A 37 -19.46 13.19 -19.54
CA LEU A 37 -18.37 12.84 -20.47
C LEU A 37 -17.73 14.09 -21.09
N VAL A 38 -18.54 15.09 -21.49
CA VAL A 38 -18.05 16.36 -22.01
C VAL A 38 -17.21 17.11 -20.98
N GLN A 39 -17.72 17.20 -19.75
CA GLN A 39 -17.00 17.88 -18.66
C GLN A 39 -15.73 17.12 -18.24
N ALA A 40 -15.79 15.78 -18.16
CA ALA A 40 -14.66 14.95 -17.86
C ALA A 40 -13.52 15.11 -18.89
N GLY A 41 -13.85 15.16 -20.18
CA GLY A 41 -12.88 15.45 -21.24
C GLY A 41 -12.27 16.84 -21.12
N LYS A 42 -13.10 17.85 -20.85
CA LYS A 42 -12.69 19.26 -20.72
C LYS A 42 -11.72 19.48 -19.55
N TYR A 43 -11.95 18.80 -18.42
CA TYR A 43 -11.15 18.96 -17.21
C TYR A 43 -10.06 17.88 -17.01
N GLY A 44 -9.86 17.03 -18.00
CA GLY A 44 -8.79 16.01 -17.95
C GLY A 44 -9.00 14.96 -16.85
N VAL A 45 -10.26 14.57 -16.61
CA VAL A 45 -10.61 13.58 -15.59
C VAL A 45 -10.22 12.16 -16.03
N PHE A 46 -10.10 11.92 -17.33
CA PHE A 46 -9.72 10.63 -17.87
C PHE A 46 -8.20 10.40 -17.87
N PRO A 47 -7.75 9.15 -17.68
CA PRO A 47 -8.57 7.97 -17.40
C PRO A 47 -9.13 7.99 -15.98
N LEU A 48 -10.39 7.54 -15.83
CA LEU A 48 -10.93 7.25 -14.51
C LEU A 48 -10.19 6.04 -13.95
N LEU A 49 -9.49 6.30 -12.89
CA LEU A 49 -8.86 5.26 -12.12
C LEU A 49 -9.86 4.81 -11.08
N SER A 50 -10.56 3.77 -11.41
CA SER A 50 -11.31 3.05 -10.39
C SER A 50 -10.33 2.53 -9.35
N GLY A 51 -10.77 2.31 -8.14
CA GLY A 51 -9.95 1.71 -7.08
C GLY A 51 -9.43 0.30 -7.41
N ASP A 52 -9.63 -0.16 -8.65
CA ASP A 52 -9.00 -1.37 -9.17
C ASP A 52 -7.55 -1.07 -9.56
N PHE A 53 -6.72 -1.14 -8.54
CA PHE A 53 -5.29 -0.98 -8.65
C PHE A 53 -4.64 -2.01 -9.62
N HIS A 54 -5.31 -3.13 -9.89
CA HIS A 54 -4.78 -4.18 -10.75
C HIS A 54 -4.61 -3.73 -12.20
N ALA A 55 -5.59 -3.04 -12.77
CA ALA A 55 -5.50 -2.53 -14.13
C ALA A 55 -4.42 -1.44 -14.29
N TYR A 56 -4.13 -0.73 -13.19
CA TYR A 56 -3.16 0.37 -13.18
C TYR A 56 -1.76 -0.07 -12.74
N ARG A 57 -1.69 -1.11 -11.96
CA ARG A 57 -0.44 -1.68 -11.44
C ARG A 57 0.58 -1.93 -12.55
N ASP A 58 0.15 -2.54 -13.64
CA ASP A 58 1.06 -2.95 -14.71
C ASP A 58 1.64 -1.74 -15.47
N GLN A 59 0.83 -0.70 -15.70
CA GLN A 59 1.30 0.56 -16.30
C GLN A 59 2.21 1.35 -15.35
N LEU A 60 1.83 1.48 -14.07
CA LEU A 60 2.66 2.12 -13.06
C LEU A 60 3.95 1.34 -12.81
N PHE A 61 3.89 0.02 -12.87
CA PHE A 61 5.06 -0.83 -12.67
C PHE A 61 6.11 -0.59 -13.75
N GLU A 62 5.73 -0.45 -15.01
CA GLU A 62 6.65 -0.10 -16.10
C GLU A 62 7.28 1.28 -15.90
N VAL A 63 6.51 2.26 -15.50
CA VAL A 63 7.02 3.62 -15.20
C VAL A 63 7.97 3.59 -14.00
N PHE A 64 7.60 2.95 -12.90
CA PHE A 64 8.42 2.91 -11.69
C PHE A 64 9.68 2.05 -11.83
N THR A 65 9.66 1.00 -12.63
CA THR A 65 10.86 0.18 -12.88
C THR A 65 11.86 0.83 -13.82
N SER A 66 11.42 1.80 -14.64
CA SER A 66 12.31 2.58 -15.52
C SER A 66 13.01 3.72 -14.79
N ILE A 67 12.54 4.13 -13.60
CA ILE A 67 13.15 5.21 -12.83
C ILE A 67 14.35 4.66 -12.03
N SER A 68 15.54 5.13 -12.34
CA SER A 68 16.73 4.86 -11.53
C SER A 68 16.70 5.77 -10.29
N PHE A 69 16.53 5.18 -9.12
CA PHE A 69 16.64 5.89 -7.85
C PHE A 69 18.07 5.76 -7.31
N PRO A 70 18.65 6.82 -6.74
CA PRO A 70 19.96 6.75 -6.12
C PRO A 70 19.98 5.75 -4.96
N GLU A 71 21.13 5.14 -4.71
CA GLU A 71 21.32 4.31 -3.52
C GLU A 71 21.18 5.17 -2.26
N HIS A 72 20.39 4.70 -1.31
CA HIS A 72 20.20 5.37 -0.04
C HIS A 72 20.72 4.50 1.10
N ASN A 73 21.68 5.06 1.83
CA ASN A 73 22.16 4.52 3.08
C ASN A 73 21.81 5.51 4.20
N LYS A 74 20.74 5.25 4.96
CA LYS A 74 20.29 6.14 6.02
C LYS A 74 20.24 5.42 7.37
N THR A 75 20.80 6.06 8.39
CA THR A 75 20.74 5.60 9.79
C THR A 75 19.93 6.58 10.61
N TYR A 76 18.90 6.10 11.26
CA TYR A 76 18.09 6.85 12.22
C TYR A 76 18.46 6.43 13.63
N ARG A 77 18.67 7.38 14.53
CA ARG A 77 19.07 7.11 15.92
C ARG A 77 18.07 7.66 16.91
N HIS A 78 17.86 6.94 18.00
CA HIS A 78 16.98 7.37 19.10
C HIS A 78 15.55 7.70 18.67
N ILE A 79 14.99 6.87 17.79
CA ILE A 79 13.61 7.04 17.31
C ILE A 79 12.68 6.82 18.50
N ARG A 80 12.00 7.89 18.94
CA ARG A 80 10.97 7.83 20.00
C ARG A 80 9.57 8.01 19.45
N TYR A 81 9.45 8.54 18.26
CA TYR A 81 8.20 8.81 17.58
C TYR A 81 8.28 8.27 16.15
N ALA A 82 7.12 8.09 15.52
CA ALA A 82 7.07 7.79 14.10
C ALA A 82 7.66 8.96 13.30
N TYR A 83 8.58 8.64 12.40
CA TYR A 83 9.11 9.59 11.41
C TYR A 83 8.57 9.21 10.05
N ASP A 84 8.21 10.21 9.28
CA ASP A 84 7.92 10.01 7.87
C ASP A 84 9.22 9.61 7.14
N ILE A 85 9.18 8.46 6.50
CA ILE A 85 10.25 8.09 5.58
C ILE A 85 10.13 8.98 4.35
N PRO A 86 11.23 9.61 3.89
CA PRO A 86 11.18 10.43 2.69
C PRO A 86 10.52 9.71 1.52
N GLN A 87 9.71 10.41 0.75
CA GLN A 87 8.99 9.83 -0.39
C GLN A 87 9.93 9.31 -1.49
N ASP A 88 11.16 9.82 -1.54
CA ASP A 88 12.22 9.35 -2.43
C ASP A 88 12.73 7.95 -2.10
N LEU A 89 12.40 7.41 -0.91
CA LEU A 89 12.72 6.04 -0.54
C LEU A 89 11.66 5.08 -1.09
N SER A 90 11.72 4.81 -2.37
CA SER A 90 10.92 3.74 -2.97
C SER A 90 11.50 2.38 -2.59
N LEU A 91 10.68 1.52 -1.98
CA LEU A 91 11.05 0.17 -1.57
C LEU A 91 10.46 -0.91 -2.49
N GLY A 92 9.53 -0.50 -3.35
CA GLY A 92 8.90 -1.43 -4.29
C GLY A 92 9.92 -1.96 -5.31
N ASN A 93 9.88 -3.26 -5.55
CA ASN A 93 10.69 -3.97 -6.54
C ASN A 93 12.19 -3.67 -6.52
N ARG A 94 12.75 -3.40 -5.32
CA ARG A 94 14.18 -3.10 -5.13
C ARG A 94 14.77 -3.99 -4.06
N THR A 95 15.96 -4.48 -4.31
CA THR A 95 16.78 -5.14 -3.28
C THR A 95 17.12 -4.13 -2.19
N HIS A 96 16.80 -4.48 -0.94
CA HIS A 96 17.07 -3.61 0.21
C HIS A 96 17.28 -4.42 1.49
N THR A 97 17.89 -3.78 2.45
CA THR A 97 18.10 -4.33 3.79
C THR A 97 17.65 -3.33 4.84
N PHE A 98 16.84 -3.79 5.79
CA PHE A 98 16.54 -3.05 7.02
C PHE A 98 17.28 -3.66 8.18
N THR A 99 17.88 -2.82 9.00
CA THR A 99 18.48 -3.22 10.26
C THR A 99 17.91 -2.37 11.38
N ALA A 100 17.34 -3.02 12.40
CA ALA A 100 16.89 -2.38 13.62
C ALA A 100 17.68 -2.92 14.82
N ILE A 101 18.14 -2.03 15.67
CA ILE A 101 18.75 -2.37 16.98
C ILE A 101 17.74 -1.99 18.04
N LEU A 102 17.29 -2.96 18.79
CA LEU A 102 16.29 -2.85 19.84
C LEU A 102 16.93 -3.06 21.18
N ASN A 103 16.48 -2.36 22.22
CA ASN A 103 16.83 -2.65 23.60
C ASN A 103 15.57 -3.07 24.35
N ARG A 104 15.35 -4.37 24.42
CA ARG A 104 14.12 -4.97 24.95
C ARG A 104 14.23 -5.23 26.45
N LYS A 105 13.23 -4.75 27.17
CA LYS A 105 13.15 -4.90 28.64
C LYS A 105 12.11 -5.93 29.06
N ASP A 106 11.11 -6.17 28.21
CA ASP A 106 10.01 -7.10 28.48
C ASP A 106 9.68 -7.92 27.23
N ILE A 107 9.33 -9.20 27.44
CA ILE A 107 8.89 -10.09 26.36
C ILE A 107 7.55 -9.66 25.75
N ALA A 108 6.74 -8.95 26.50
CA ALA A 108 5.45 -8.42 26.05
C ALA A 108 5.58 -7.17 25.17
N GLU A 109 6.77 -6.58 25.05
CA GLU A 109 6.98 -5.43 24.18
C GLU A 109 6.69 -5.77 22.73
N LYS A 110 5.86 -4.92 22.11
CA LYS A 110 5.41 -5.04 20.74
C LYS A 110 5.40 -3.68 20.06
N GLY A 111 5.52 -3.66 18.76
CA GLY A 111 5.48 -2.40 18.00
C GLY A 111 6.00 -2.55 16.59
N VAL A 112 5.79 -1.50 15.80
CA VAL A 112 6.25 -1.38 14.43
C VAL A 112 7.69 -0.88 14.42
N LEU A 113 8.58 -1.55 13.69
CA LEU A 113 9.96 -1.14 13.47
C LEU A 113 10.09 -0.24 12.24
N ILE A 114 9.42 -0.63 11.16
CA ILE A 114 9.28 0.18 9.96
C ILE A 114 7.97 -0.18 9.25
N SER A 115 7.31 0.82 8.69
CA SER A 115 6.15 0.63 7.83
C SER A 115 6.17 1.66 6.71
N LYS A 116 5.84 1.24 5.50
CA LYS A 116 5.67 2.12 4.35
C LYS A 116 4.61 1.53 3.41
N GLY A 117 3.71 2.37 2.95
CA GLY A 117 2.62 2.00 2.06
C GLY A 117 1.26 2.33 2.65
N ASP A 118 0.24 1.79 2.01
CA ASP A 118 -1.16 1.94 2.39
C ASP A 118 -1.92 0.61 2.24
N ARG A 119 -3.26 0.68 2.13
CA ARG A 119 -4.08 -0.53 1.95
C ARG A 119 -3.81 -1.23 0.62
N PHE A 120 -3.34 -0.52 -0.40
CA PHE A 120 -3.17 -1.04 -1.77
C PHE A 120 -1.77 -1.60 -2.04
N GLY A 121 -0.84 -1.40 -1.15
CA GLY A 121 0.50 -1.95 -1.26
C GLY A 121 1.45 -1.42 -0.21
N GLY A 122 2.48 -2.19 0.10
CA GLY A 122 3.50 -1.73 1.04
C GLY A 122 4.12 -2.82 1.89
N ILE A 123 4.87 -2.38 2.86
CA ILE A 123 5.60 -3.27 3.77
C ILE A 123 5.40 -2.86 5.23
N THR A 124 5.46 -3.83 6.11
CA THR A 124 5.53 -3.60 7.56
C THR A 124 6.43 -4.64 8.22
N LEU A 125 7.42 -4.18 8.97
CA LEU A 125 8.25 -5.00 9.86
C LEU A 125 7.90 -4.63 11.30
N TYR A 126 7.49 -5.60 12.10
CA TYR A 126 7.00 -5.36 13.45
C TYR A 126 7.28 -6.53 14.41
N VAL A 127 7.20 -6.24 15.70
CA VAL A 127 7.26 -7.24 16.78
C VAL A 127 5.85 -7.49 17.32
N LYS A 128 5.46 -8.74 17.34
CA LYS A 128 4.20 -9.21 17.96
C LYS A 128 4.37 -10.65 18.43
N ASP A 129 3.78 -10.99 19.58
CA ASP A 129 3.83 -12.32 20.18
C ASP A 129 5.26 -12.83 20.34
N ASN A 130 6.16 -11.95 20.82
CA ASN A 130 7.59 -12.17 21.00
C ASN A 130 8.36 -12.58 19.73
N ARG A 131 7.81 -12.31 18.54
CA ARG A 131 8.43 -12.64 17.24
C ARG A 131 8.47 -11.44 16.32
N VAL A 132 9.47 -11.43 15.44
CA VAL A 132 9.49 -10.47 14.33
C VAL A 132 8.61 -11.00 13.22
N LYS A 133 7.77 -10.12 12.70
CA LYS A 133 6.91 -10.39 11.54
C LYS A 133 7.17 -9.33 10.46
N TYR A 134 7.33 -9.80 9.25
CA TYR A 134 7.39 -8.97 8.06
C TYR A 134 6.19 -9.28 7.19
N VAL A 135 5.48 -8.23 6.79
CA VAL A 135 4.34 -8.33 5.86
C VAL A 135 4.68 -7.52 4.62
N TYR A 136 4.55 -8.14 3.48
CA TYR A 136 4.59 -7.50 2.17
C TYR A 136 3.19 -7.56 1.58
N ASN A 137 2.54 -6.41 1.47
CA ASN A 137 1.26 -6.22 0.81
C ASN A 137 1.52 -5.86 -0.65
N VAL A 138 1.05 -6.69 -1.58
CA VAL A 138 1.25 -6.47 -3.03
C VAL A 138 0.19 -5.52 -3.57
N ASP A 139 -1.08 -5.76 -3.22
CA ASP A 139 -2.22 -5.16 -3.91
C ASP A 139 -3.54 -5.17 -3.12
N ALA A 140 -3.51 -5.05 -1.82
CA ALA A 140 -4.64 -5.12 -0.90
C ALA A 140 -5.22 -6.53 -0.65
N ASP A 141 -5.11 -7.45 -1.59
CA ASP A 141 -5.68 -8.79 -1.50
C ASP A 141 -4.60 -9.86 -1.32
N THR A 142 -3.39 -9.58 -1.79
CA THR A 142 -2.25 -10.50 -1.75
C THR A 142 -1.22 -10.06 -0.71
N TYR A 143 -1.04 -10.88 0.32
CA TYR A 143 -0.11 -10.62 1.42
C TYR A 143 0.89 -11.78 1.56
N TYR A 144 2.18 -11.44 1.63
CA TYR A 144 3.22 -12.37 2.01
C TYR A 144 3.66 -12.08 3.44
N VAL A 145 3.62 -13.10 4.30
CA VAL A 145 3.98 -12.95 5.72
C VAL A 145 5.16 -13.85 6.04
N LEU A 146 6.22 -13.24 6.56
CA LEU A 146 7.39 -13.93 7.08
C LEU A 146 7.45 -13.71 8.60
N THR A 147 7.54 -14.80 9.36
CA THR A 147 7.68 -14.76 10.82
C THR A 147 9.01 -15.37 11.22
N SER A 148 9.70 -14.76 12.17
CA SER A 148 10.96 -15.32 12.71
C SER A 148 10.75 -16.71 13.30
N LYS A 149 11.72 -17.62 13.09
CA LYS A 149 11.70 -18.96 13.71
C LYS A 149 11.85 -18.85 15.23
N ASP A 150 12.77 -18.00 15.65
CA ASP A 150 13.11 -17.85 17.06
C ASP A 150 12.35 -16.69 17.67
N GLU A 151 12.16 -16.75 18.96
CA GLU A 151 11.66 -15.64 19.75
C GLU A 151 12.75 -14.59 19.94
N LEU A 152 12.33 -13.34 20.12
CA LEU A 152 13.25 -12.26 20.37
C LEU A 152 13.76 -12.33 21.83
N PRO A 153 15.08 -12.34 22.06
CA PRO A 153 15.64 -12.28 23.39
C PRO A 153 15.40 -10.91 24.06
N LEU A 154 15.64 -10.85 25.36
CA LEU A 154 15.71 -9.59 26.10
C LEU A 154 17.10 -8.96 25.94
N GLY A 155 17.21 -7.67 26.21
CA GLY A 155 18.42 -6.89 26.07
C GLY A 155 18.57 -6.29 24.68
N GLU A 156 19.81 -6.07 24.27
CA GLU A 156 20.12 -5.56 22.94
C GLU A 156 19.95 -6.66 21.90
N VAL A 157 19.10 -6.40 20.92
CA VAL A 157 18.76 -7.33 19.86
C VAL A 157 18.90 -6.63 18.52
N LYS A 158 19.60 -7.24 17.59
CA LYS A 158 19.69 -6.80 16.20
C LYS A 158 18.73 -7.62 15.35
N VAL A 159 17.79 -6.96 14.72
CA VAL A 159 16.88 -7.53 13.72
C VAL A 159 17.32 -7.06 12.36
N GLN A 160 17.47 -7.96 11.41
CA GLN A 160 17.79 -7.64 10.03
C GLN A 160 16.82 -8.34 9.08
N LEU A 161 16.20 -7.56 8.20
CA LEU A 161 15.43 -8.05 7.06
C LEU A 161 16.24 -7.78 5.80
N THR A 162 16.46 -8.81 5.00
CA THR A 162 17.00 -8.68 3.64
C THR A 162 15.95 -9.07 2.65
N PHE A 163 15.65 -8.18 1.72
CA PHE A 163 14.72 -8.38 0.62
C PHE A 163 15.49 -8.32 -0.70
N ASN A 164 15.55 -9.43 -1.42
CA ASN A 164 16.29 -9.54 -2.68
C ASN A 164 15.32 -9.76 -3.83
N VAL A 165 15.32 -8.83 -4.77
CA VAL A 165 14.61 -8.98 -6.04
C VAL A 165 15.44 -9.88 -6.95
N THR A 166 14.84 -10.97 -7.42
CA THR A 166 15.51 -12.01 -8.21
C THR A 166 15.02 -12.06 -9.66
N GLY A 167 13.99 -11.28 -9.99
CA GLY A 167 13.44 -11.19 -11.34
C GLY A 167 12.15 -10.38 -11.37
N LYS A 168 11.52 -10.32 -12.54
CA LYS A 168 10.21 -9.70 -12.68
C LYS A 168 9.23 -10.43 -11.75
N GLU A 169 8.58 -9.71 -10.83
CA GLU A 169 7.62 -10.23 -9.85
C GLU A 169 8.16 -11.37 -8.96
N LYS A 170 9.48 -11.45 -8.80
CA LYS A 170 10.13 -12.48 -7.97
C LYS A 170 11.08 -11.85 -6.98
N ALA A 171 10.90 -12.18 -5.72
CA ALA A 171 11.78 -11.76 -4.64
C ALA A 171 11.90 -12.84 -3.56
N THR A 172 12.94 -12.73 -2.75
CA THR A 172 13.12 -13.52 -1.54
C THR A 172 13.32 -12.60 -0.34
N ALA A 173 12.72 -12.95 0.78
CA ALA A 173 12.90 -12.22 2.03
C ALA A 173 13.47 -13.16 3.10
N GLN A 174 14.42 -12.64 3.90
CA GLN A 174 15.05 -13.37 5.00
C GLN A 174 15.10 -12.49 6.25
N LEU A 175 14.78 -13.07 7.40
CA LEU A 175 14.89 -12.45 8.72
C LEU A 175 16.03 -13.07 9.52
N PHE A 176 16.86 -12.22 10.10
CA PHE A 176 17.95 -12.60 10.99
C PHE A 176 17.76 -11.89 12.34
N ILE A 177 18.02 -12.62 13.42
CA ILE A 177 17.99 -12.15 14.80
C ILE A 177 19.29 -12.60 15.45
N ASN A 178 20.00 -11.68 16.09
CA ASN A 178 21.24 -11.94 16.82
C ASN A 178 21.45 -10.95 17.98
#